data_522dec5fad2d5f9d14f5580844b09622
#
_entry.id   522dec5fad2d5f9d14f5580844b09622
#
_cell.length_a   1.000
_cell.length_b   1.000
_cell.length_c   1.000
_cell.angle_alpha   90.00
_cell.angle_beta   90.00
_cell.angle_gamma   90.00
#
_symmetry.space_group_name_H-M   'P 1'
#
loop_
_entity.id
_entity.type
_entity.pdbx_description
1 polymer ?
#
loop_
_entity_poly.entity_id
_entity_poly.type
_entity_poly.pdbx_seq_one_letter_code
_entity_poly.pdbx_strand_id
1 'polypeptide(L)'
;MPYPMLLIAGLSGIAALAAPHADRDAVAKIDLAYQEAVKRNDAEAMKRIMHPDFKLVLGDGRTFDRDDLLKDARRGRFVYELQDEVPNSQSVMVWGDTAIVTALLRLKGLNDGKPFDRTLWFSDTYVRTDRGWLYLFGQASLPLPRDEHAGRPGGTGPATAHNM
;
A
#
# COMPACT_ATOMS: atom_id res chain seq x y z
N MET A 1 14.64 -29.01 61.31
CA MET A 1 14.57 -27.68 60.66
C MET A 1 14.13 -27.91 59.24
N PRO A 2 12.92 -27.51 58.84
CA PRO A 2 12.47 -27.67 57.44
C PRO A 2 12.90 -26.44 56.59
N TYR A 3 13.45 -26.72 55.42
CA TYR A 3 13.79 -25.69 54.44
C TYR A 3 12.52 -25.25 53.69
N PRO A 4 12.32 -23.94 53.46
CA PRO A 4 11.19 -23.47 52.67
C PRO A 4 11.48 -23.69 51.17
N MET A 5 10.56 -24.38 50.54
CA MET A 5 10.53 -24.62 49.07
C MET A 5 10.08 -23.32 48.38
N LEU A 6 10.99 -22.67 47.62
CA LEU A 6 10.71 -21.46 46.86
C LEU A 6 9.99 -21.85 45.60
N LEU A 7 8.69 -21.60 45.49
CA LEU A 7 7.90 -21.71 44.25
C LEU A 7 8.24 -20.53 43.34
N ILE A 8 9.01 -20.77 42.29
CA ILE A 8 9.19 -19.82 41.20
C ILE A 8 7.99 -19.96 40.26
N ALA A 9 7.04 -19.02 40.37
CA ALA A 9 5.97 -18.88 39.40
C ALA A 9 6.53 -18.30 38.12
N GLY A 10 6.73 -19.14 37.12
CA GLY A 10 7.08 -18.70 35.77
C GLY A 10 5.89 -17.96 35.14
N LEU A 11 6.01 -16.64 34.97
CA LEU A 11 5.12 -15.86 34.10
C LEU A 11 5.44 -16.28 32.65
N SER A 12 4.70 -17.23 32.13
CA SER A 12 4.64 -17.48 30.68
C SER A 12 3.88 -16.33 30.05
N GLY A 13 4.60 -15.35 29.49
CA GLY A 13 4.02 -14.33 28.65
C GLY A 13 3.41 -14.97 27.41
N ILE A 14 2.09 -15.12 27.39
CA ILE A 14 1.35 -15.45 26.18
C ILE A 14 1.42 -14.20 25.31
N ALA A 15 2.36 -14.16 24.36
CA ALA A 15 2.28 -13.22 23.25
C ALA A 15 0.96 -13.52 22.53
N ALA A 16 -0.02 -12.63 22.68
CA ALA A 16 -1.27 -12.70 21.95
C ALA A 16 -0.95 -12.60 20.46
N LEU A 17 -1.00 -13.73 19.76
CA LEU A 17 -0.99 -13.74 18.30
C LEU A 17 -2.24 -12.97 17.87
N ALA A 18 -2.06 -11.74 17.37
CA ALA A 18 -3.14 -10.99 16.76
C ALA A 18 -3.80 -11.88 15.70
N ALA A 19 -5.13 -11.99 15.72
CA ALA A 19 -5.83 -12.83 14.77
C ALA A 19 -5.50 -12.39 13.34
N PRO A 20 -5.23 -13.30 12.38
CA PRO A 20 -4.82 -12.95 11.01
C PRO A 20 -5.76 -11.95 10.31
N HIS A 21 -7.04 -11.92 10.69
CA HIS A 21 -8.03 -10.97 10.20
C HIS A 21 -7.77 -9.54 10.72
N ALA A 22 -7.42 -9.39 12.01
CA ALA A 22 -7.14 -8.07 12.59
C ALA A 22 -5.92 -7.40 11.95
N ASP A 23 -4.90 -8.19 11.60
CA ASP A 23 -3.72 -7.68 10.90
C ASP A 23 -4.02 -7.25 9.47
N ARG A 24 -4.79 -8.04 8.73
CA ARG A 24 -5.24 -7.66 7.38
C ARG A 24 -5.99 -6.34 7.38
N ASP A 25 -6.96 -6.20 8.29
CA ASP A 25 -7.75 -4.97 8.43
C ASP A 25 -6.88 -3.77 8.84
N ALA A 26 -5.91 -3.98 9.73
CA ALA A 26 -4.99 -2.94 10.16
C ALA A 26 -4.11 -2.48 8.99
N VAL A 27 -3.52 -3.40 8.24
CA VAL A 27 -2.66 -3.10 7.08
C VAL A 27 -3.47 -2.44 5.97
N ALA A 28 -4.67 -2.95 5.64
CA ALA A 28 -5.56 -2.33 4.66
C ALA A 28 -5.87 -0.86 4.99
N LYS A 29 -6.15 -0.55 6.25
CA LYS A 29 -6.42 0.82 6.71
C LYS A 29 -5.19 1.72 6.63
N ILE A 30 -4.00 1.19 6.97
CA ILE A 30 -2.74 1.95 6.90
C ILE A 30 -2.42 2.28 5.45
N ASP A 31 -2.65 1.35 4.53
CA ASP A 31 -2.43 1.53 3.11
C ASP A 31 -3.33 2.64 2.54
N LEU A 32 -4.63 2.58 2.79
CA LEU A 32 -5.56 3.66 2.42
C LEU A 32 -5.19 5.01 3.03
N ALA A 33 -4.73 5.01 4.30
CA ALA A 33 -4.28 6.23 4.96
C ALA A 33 -3.01 6.80 4.31
N TYR A 34 -2.13 5.95 3.78
CA TYR A 34 -0.96 6.38 3.02
C TYR A 34 -1.37 7.02 1.69
N GLN A 35 -2.26 6.40 0.91
CA GLN A 35 -2.76 6.97 -0.35
C GLN A 35 -3.41 8.36 -0.11
N GLU A 36 -4.20 8.50 0.95
CA GLU A 36 -4.81 9.78 1.31
C GLU A 36 -3.78 10.83 1.75
N ALA A 37 -2.72 10.42 2.48
CA ALA A 37 -1.62 11.32 2.86
C ALA A 37 -0.86 11.81 1.62
N VAL A 38 -0.59 10.93 0.64
CA VAL A 38 0.02 11.29 -0.65
C VAL A 38 -0.86 12.28 -1.40
N LYS A 39 -2.17 12.00 -1.51
CA LYS A 39 -3.14 12.87 -2.18
C LYS A 39 -3.10 14.30 -1.64
N ARG A 40 -2.97 14.47 -0.33
CA ARG A 40 -2.91 15.77 0.34
C ARG A 40 -1.51 16.36 0.46
N ASN A 41 -0.47 15.68 -0.01
CA ASN A 41 0.91 16.06 0.23
C ASN A 41 1.25 16.21 1.74
N ASP A 42 0.59 15.40 2.60
CA ASP A 42 0.82 15.39 4.04
C ASP A 42 2.11 14.62 4.37
N ALA A 43 3.25 15.30 4.22
CA ALA A 43 4.56 14.72 4.45
C ALA A 43 4.72 14.14 5.88
N GLU A 44 4.07 14.72 6.89
CA GLU A 44 4.17 14.22 8.27
C GLU A 44 3.34 12.95 8.48
N ALA A 45 2.17 12.83 7.86
CA ALA A 45 1.43 11.57 7.85
C ALA A 45 2.20 10.48 7.08
N MET A 46 2.69 10.78 5.87
CA MET A 46 3.54 9.86 5.10
C MET A 46 4.74 9.39 5.92
N LYS A 47 5.44 10.32 6.61
CA LYS A 47 6.60 10.03 7.46
C LYS A 47 6.29 9.05 8.60
N ARG A 48 5.11 9.11 9.19
CA ARG A 48 4.71 8.19 10.27
C ARG A 48 4.43 6.78 9.77
N ILE A 49 3.94 6.65 8.53
CA ILE A 49 3.57 5.36 7.93
C ILE A 49 4.77 4.66 7.31
N MET A 50 5.68 5.40 6.67
CA MET A 50 6.84 4.83 6.00
C MET A 50 7.94 4.39 6.98
N HIS A 51 8.49 3.21 6.74
CA HIS A 51 9.70 2.72 7.42
C HIS A 51 10.91 3.63 7.13
N PRO A 52 11.89 3.78 8.04
CA PRO A 52 13.11 4.55 7.74
C PRO A 52 13.84 4.10 6.47
N ASP A 53 13.88 2.80 6.20
CA ASP A 53 14.54 2.20 5.02
C ASP A 53 13.61 2.03 3.81
N PHE A 54 12.51 2.78 3.78
CA PHE A 54 11.52 2.70 2.70
C PHE A 54 12.15 2.89 1.31
N LYS A 55 11.66 2.10 0.35
CA LYS A 55 11.97 2.22 -1.08
C LYS A 55 10.71 2.08 -1.93
N LEU A 56 10.62 2.89 -2.98
CA LEU A 56 9.62 2.77 -4.04
C LEU A 56 10.31 2.52 -5.37
N VAL A 57 9.82 1.54 -6.12
CA VAL A 57 10.25 1.25 -7.50
C VAL A 57 9.08 1.49 -8.44
N LEU A 58 9.24 2.37 -9.41
CA LEU A 58 8.23 2.60 -10.45
C LEU A 58 8.42 1.63 -11.62
N GLY A 59 7.34 1.41 -12.39
CA GLY A 59 7.34 0.52 -13.54
C GLY A 59 8.33 0.90 -14.64
N ASP A 60 8.79 2.14 -14.69
CA ASP A 60 9.85 2.62 -15.60
C ASP A 60 11.27 2.46 -15.02
N GLY A 61 11.41 1.80 -13.86
CA GLY A 61 12.68 1.52 -13.21
C GLY A 61 13.23 2.66 -12.33
N ARG A 62 12.59 3.81 -12.26
CA ARG A 62 12.99 4.86 -11.31
C ARG A 62 12.74 4.40 -9.89
N THR A 63 13.65 4.77 -8.99
CA THR A 63 13.54 4.46 -7.56
C THR A 63 13.54 5.74 -6.74
N PHE A 64 12.83 5.69 -5.61
CA PHE A 64 12.73 6.77 -4.65
C PHE A 64 12.90 6.19 -3.25
N ASP A 65 13.57 6.93 -2.40
CA ASP A 65 13.57 6.63 -0.97
C ASP A 65 12.54 7.49 -0.21
N ARG A 66 12.50 7.28 1.10
CA ARG A 66 11.59 8.00 1.98
C ARG A 66 11.77 9.51 1.89
N ASP A 67 13.01 9.97 1.90
CA ASP A 67 13.32 11.41 1.92
C ASP A 67 12.98 12.09 0.60
N ASP A 68 13.14 11.38 -0.53
CA ASP A 68 12.72 11.85 -1.85
C ASP A 68 11.21 12.14 -1.86
N LEU A 69 10.38 11.18 -1.38
CA LEU A 69 8.92 11.34 -1.38
C LEU A 69 8.47 12.43 -0.40
N LEU A 70 9.08 12.52 0.78
CA LEU A 70 8.77 13.58 1.74
C LEU A 70 9.14 14.97 1.22
N LYS A 71 10.26 15.07 0.50
CA LYS A 71 10.68 16.31 -0.16
C LYS A 71 9.71 16.72 -1.25
N ASP A 72 9.28 15.79 -2.09
CA ASP A 72 8.32 16.06 -3.17
C ASP A 72 6.96 16.49 -2.59
N ALA A 73 6.47 15.84 -1.53
CA ALA A 73 5.25 16.22 -0.84
C ALA A 73 5.33 17.64 -0.24
N ARG A 74 6.42 17.97 0.49
CA ARG A 74 6.61 19.32 1.07
C ARG A 74 6.69 20.44 0.03
N ARG A 75 7.14 20.12 -1.18
CA ARG A 75 7.23 21.07 -2.29
C ARG A 75 5.92 21.21 -3.08
N GLY A 76 4.94 20.31 -2.82
CA GLY A 76 3.73 20.24 -3.62
C GLY A 76 4.02 19.92 -5.09
N ARG A 77 5.05 19.10 -5.36
CA ARG A 77 5.45 18.71 -6.72
C ARG A 77 4.32 18.09 -7.49
N PHE A 78 3.54 17.27 -6.80
CA PHE A 78 2.32 16.67 -7.33
C PHE A 78 1.10 17.38 -6.75
N VAL A 79 0.15 17.73 -7.61
CA VAL A 79 -1.18 18.20 -7.21
C VAL A 79 -2.18 17.16 -7.68
N TYR A 80 -2.68 16.35 -6.75
CA TYR A 80 -3.58 15.26 -7.06
C TYR A 80 -5.04 15.70 -7.08
N GLU A 81 -5.73 15.41 -8.18
CA GLU A 81 -7.19 15.37 -8.25
C GLU A 81 -7.71 14.02 -7.77
N LEU A 82 -7.03 12.93 -8.19
CA LEU A 82 -7.29 11.56 -7.77
C LEU A 82 -5.96 10.89 -7.37
N GLN A 83 -6.00 10.17 -6.25
CA GLN A 83 -4.98 9.24 -5.75
C GLN A 83 -5.75 8.20 -4.95
N ASP A 84 -6.59 7.43 -5.63
CA ASP A 84 -7.58 6.59 -4.99
C ASP A 84 -7.48 5.15 -5.51
N GLU A 85 -7.58 4.18 -4.61
CA GLU A 85 -7.71 2.80 -5.01
C GLU A 85 -9.07 2.55 -5.66
N VAL A 86 -9.05 1.74 -6.71
CA VAL A 86 -10.31 1.32 -7.35
C VAL A 86 -11.08 0.42 -6.38
N PRO A 87 -12.37 0.69 -6.12
CA PRO A 87 -13.17 -0.11 -5.20
C PRO A 87 -13.09 -1.61 -5.50
N ASN A 88 -12.97 -2.43 -4.44
CA ASN A 88 -12.88 -3.89 -4.48
C ASN A 88 -11.65 -4.47 -5.21
N SER A 89 -10.63 -3.66 -5.51
CA SER A 89 -9.39 -4.15 -6.11
C SER A 89 -8.32 -4.49 -5.06
N GLN A 90 -8.45 -4.01 -3.82
CA GLN A 90 -7.47 -4.24 -2.76
C GLN A 90 -7.48 -5.70 -2.29
N SER A 91 -6.28 -6.27 -2.19
CA SER A 91 -6.04 -7.58 -1.60
C SER A 91 -4.89 -7.49 -0.61
N VAL A 92 -5.06 -8.08 0.59
CA VAL A 92 -4.05 -8.09 1.65
C VAL A 92 -3.67 -9.51 2.01
N MET A 93 -2.38 -9.80 1.99
CA MET A 93 -1.80 -11.07 2.42
C MET A 93 -0.88 -10.81 3.61
N VAL A 94 -0.95 -11.68 4.63
CA VAL A 94 -0.14 -11.54 5.85
C VAL A 94 0.57 -12.87 6.17
N TRP A 95 1.89 -12.81 6.40
CA TRP A 95 2.73 -13.91 6.86
C TRP A 95 3.63 -13.44 8.01
N GLY A 96 3.30 -13.86 9.22
CA GLY A 96 4.04 -13.44 10.41
C GLY A 96 4.10 -11.91 10.50
N ASP A 97 5.30 -11.37 10.45
CA ASP A 97 5.56 -9.94 10.57
C ASP A 97 5.67 -9.20 9.22
N THR A 98 5.21 -9.84 8.13
CA THR A 98 5.20 -9.24 6.79
C THR A 98 3.79 -9.27 6.21
N ALA A 99 3.39 -8.18 5.57
CA ALA A 99 2.14 -8.10 4.81
C ALA A 99 2.38 -7.48 3.44
N ILE A 100 1.59 -7.92 2.45
CA ILE A 100 1.60 -7.37 1.09
C ILE A 100 0.18 -6.90 0.78
N VAL A 101 0.08 -5.66 0.30
CA VAL A 101 -1.15 -5.08 -0.27
C VAL A 101 -0.97 -4.94 -1.76
N THR A 102 -1.96 -5.35 -2.53
CA THR A 102 -2.03 -5.07 -3.96
C THR A 102 -3.37 -4.44 -4.28
N ALA A 103 -3.38 -3.41 -5.12
CA ALA A 103 -4.61 -2.81 -5.63
C ALA A 103 -4.39 -2.10 -6.97
N LEU A 104 -5.49 -1.81 -7.66
CA LEU A 104 -5.51 -0.85 -8.75
C LEU A 104 -5.58 0.57 -8.18
N LEU A 105 -4.69 1.44 -8.61
CA LEU A 105 -4.64 2.84 -8.21
C LEU A 105 -4.99 3.74 -9.38
N ARG A 106 -5.97 4.61 -9.20
CA ARG A 106 -6.34 5.67 -10.13
C ARG A 106 -5.63 6.96 -9.73
N LEU A 107 -4.86 7.50 -10.67
CA LEU A 107 -4.06 8.71 -10.46
C LEU A 107 -4.43 9.76 -11.50
N LYS A 108 -4.77 10.97 -11.06
CA LYS A 108 -5.01 12.12 -11.92
C LYS A 108 -4.54 13.38 -11.23
N GLY A 109 -3.95 14.30 -11.99
CA GLY A 109 -3.46 15.55 -11.41
C GLY A 109 -2.39 16.23 -12.25
N LEU A 110 -1.53 16.98 -11.57
CA LEU A 110 -0.38 17.68 -12.17
C LEU A 110 0.91 17.21 -11.51
N ASN A 111 1.97 17.06 -12.30
CA ASN A 111 3.35 16.84 -11.85
C ASN A 111 4.21 17.99 -12.41
N ASP A 112 4.69 18.88 -11.55
CA ASP A 112 5.38 20.10 -11.97
C ASP A 112 4.57 20.87 -13.05
N GLY A 113 3.26 20.99 -12.85
CA GLY A 113 2.34 21.67 -13.78
C GLY A 113 1.95 20.87 -15.02
N LYS A 114 2.52 19.69 -15.26
CA LYS A 114 2.18 18.82 -16.40
C LYS A 114 1.07 17.85 -16.02
N PRO A 115 -0.03 17.76 -16.78
CA PRO A 115 -1.14 16.88 -16.46
C PRO A 115 -0.75 15.41 -16.62
N PHE A 116 -1.29 14.57 -15.72
CA PHE A 116 -1.27 13.13 -15.85
C PHE A 116 -2.64 12.55 -15.51
N ASP A 117 -2.96 11.40 -16.13
CA ASP A 117 -4.17 10.63 -15.88
C ASP A 117 -3.88 9.18 -16.24
N ARG A 118 -3.84 8.29 -15.23
CA ARG A 118 -3.44 6.89 -15.41
C ARG A 118 -4.02 5.98 -14.34
N THR A 119 -4.12 4.71 -14.68
CA THR A 119 -4.42 3.62 -13.74
C THR A 119 -3.26 2.64 -13.78
N LEU A 120 -2.85 2.13 -12.64
CA LEU A 120 -1.75 1.17 -12.52
C LEU A 120 -2.03 0.18 -11.38
N TRP A 121 -1.37 -0.99 -11.42
CA TRP A 121 -1.27 -1.87 -10.27
C TRP A 121 -0.12 -1.44 -9.38
N PHE A 122 -0.31 -1.58 -8.08
CA PHE A 122 0.80 -1.51 -7.13
C PHE A 122 0.87 -2.76 -6.25
N SER A 123 2.03 -2.94 -5.62
CA SER A 123 2.30 -3.94 -4.60
C SER A 123 3.12 -3.30 -3.51
N ASP A 124 2.54 -3.17 -2.34
CA ASP A 124 3.10 -2.49 -1.18
C ASP A 124 3.38 -3.49 -0.07
N THR A 125 4.62 -3.53 0.42
CA THR A 125 5.06 -4.43 1.48
C THR A 125 5.17 -3.67 2.79
N TYR A 126 4.49 -4.20 3.80
CA TYR A 126 4.50 -3.72 5.17
C TYR A 126 5.24 -4.69 6.08
N VAL A 127 5.93 -4.17 7.08
CA VAL A 127 6.59 -4.98 8.12
C VAL A 127 6.10 -4.56 9.50
N ARG A 128 5.95 -5.54 10.37
CA ARG A 128 5.60 -5.30 11.77
C ARG A 128 6.84 -4.90 12.55
N THR A 129 6.73 -3.84 13.31
CA THR A 129 7.76 -3.33 14.21
C THR A 129 7.19 -3.17 15.62
N ASP A 130 8.00 -2.75 16.57
CA ASP A 130 7.57 -2.34 17.92
C ASP A 130 6.57 -1.15 17.90
N ARG A 131 6.55 -0.39 16.82
CA ARG A 131 5.62 0.73 16.59
C ARG A 131 4.39 0.37 15.76
N GLY A 132 4.18 -0.92 15.47
CA GLY A 132 3.13 -1.43 14.58
C GLY A 132 3.60 -1.65 13.15
N TRP A 133 2.66 -1.76 12.22
CA TRP A 133 2.93 -1.97 10.80
C TRP A 133 3.49 -0.69 10.15
N LEU A 134 4.61 -0.82 9.43
CA LEU A 134 5.23 0.26 8.66
C LEU A 134 5.40 -0.16 7.20
N TYR A 135 5.20 0.78 6.29
CA TYR A 135 5.37 0.63 4.86
C TYR A 135 6.86 0.61 4.50
N LEU A 136 7.36 -0.54 4.05
CA LEU A 136 8.79 -0.75 3.80
C LEU A 136 9.15 -0.64 2.33
N PHE A 137 8.35 -1.22 1.43
CA PHE A 137 8.69 -1.30 0.02
C PHE A 137 7.44 -1.20 -0.84
N GLY A 138 7.47 -0.33 -1.85
CA GLY A 138 6.44 -0.18 -2.85
C GLY A 138 6.94 -0.48 -4.25
N GLN A 139 6.07 -1.10 -5.06
CA GLN A 139 6.30 -1.27 -6.48
C GLN A 139 5.04 -0.93 -7.26
N ALA A 140 5.18 -0.07 -8.27
CA ALA A 140 4.11 0.26 -9.20
C ALA A 140 4.40 -0.33 -10.58
N SER A 141 3.36 -0.82 -11.26
CA SER A 141 3.46 -1.22 -12.66
C SER A 141 3.62 -0.01 -13.58
N LEU A 142 3.90 -0.25 -14.85
CA LEU A 142 3.60 0.74 -15.89
C LEU A 142 2.10 1.05 -15.89
N PRO A 143 1.69 2.25 -16.37
CA PRO A 143 0.28 2.55 -16.58
C PRO A 143 -0.39 1.50 -17.45
N LEU A 144 -1.58 1.08 -17.04
CA LEU A 144 -2.41 0.20 -17.85
C LEU A 144 -2.88 0.92 -19.12
N PRO A 145 -3.08 0.20 -20.23
CA PRO A 145 -3.72 0.75 -21.42
C PRO A 145 -5.06 1.40 -21.04
N ARG A 146 -5.39 2.54 -21.62
CA ARG A 146 -6.74 3.09 -21.51
C ARG A 146 -7.68 2.21 -22.33
N ASP A 147 -8.76 1.75 -21.73
CA ASP A 147 -9.83 1.10 -22.50
C ASP A 147 -10.47 2.15 -23.41
N GLU A 148 -10.06 2.19 -24.67
CA GLU A 148 -10.67 3.05 -25.69
C GLU A 148 -12.16 2.73 -25.92
N HIS A 149 -12.68 1.68 -25.28
CA HIS A 149 -14.03 1.15 -25.45
C HIS A 149 -15.01 1.53 -24.33
N ALA A 150 -14.57 2.19 -23.26
CA ALA A 150 -15.45 2.59 -22.15
C ALA A 150 -16.47 3.70 -22.52
N GLY A 151 -16.49 4.15 -23.77
CA GLY A 151 -17.39 5.20 -24.30
C GLY A 151 -18.32 4.77 -25.42
N ARG A 152 -18.37 3.50 -25.83
CA ARG A 152 -19.34 3.04 -26.84
C ARG A 152 -20.51 2.32 -26.17
N PRO A 153 -21.72 2.89 -26.14
CA PRO A 153 -22.93 2.14 -25.81
C PRO A 153 -23.24 1.16 -26.93
N GLY A 154 -23.19 -0.13 -26.65
CA GLY A 154 -23.79 -1.18 -27.46
C GLY A 154 -22.97 -1.61 -28.69
N GLY A 155 -22.02 -2.50 -28.49
CA GLY A 155 -21.47 -3.34 -29.55
C GLY A 155 -21.45 -4.79 -29.06
N THR A 156 -22.44 -5.57 -29.50
CA THR A 156 -22.43 -7.04 -29.40
C THR A 156 -21.26 -7.58 -30.20
N GLY A 157 -20.19 -7.97 -29.50
CA GLY A 157 -19.08 -8.68 -30.11
C GLY A 157 -19.43 -10.15 -30.36
N PRO A 158 -18.99 -10.76 -31.47
CA PRO A 158 -19.30 -12.16 -31.78
C PRO A 158 -18.59 -13.10 -30.81
N ALA A 159 -19.37 -14.04 -30.26
CA ALA A 159 -18.86 -15.18 -29.52
C ALA A 159 -18.01 -16.06 -30.44
N THR A 160 -16.69 -16.05 -30.25
CA THR A 160 -15.81 -17.05 -30.87
C THR A 160 -15.84 -18.32 -30.04
N ALA A 161 -16.63 -19.29 -30.49
CA ALA A 161 -16.54 -20.68 -30.07
C ALA A 161 -15.15 -21.22 -30.43
N HIS A 162 -14.38 -21.66 -29.43
CA HIS A 162 -13.24 -22.55 -29.67
C HIS A 162 -13.73 -23.98 -29.39
N ASN A 163 -14.01 -24.68 -30.49
CA ASN A 163 -13.97 -26.13 -30.56
C ASN A 163 -12.50 -26.55 -30.82
N MET A 164 -11.97 -27.37 -29.96
CA MET A 164 -11.16 -28.60 -30.03
C MET A 164 -10.24 -28.72 -28.84
#